data_980e9e5a16e4022f002b0e3c3d69aafa
#
_entry.id   980e9e5a16e4022f002b0e3c3d69aafa
#
_cell.length_a   1.000
_cell.length_b   1.000
_cell.length_c   1.000
_cell.angle_alpha   90.00
_cell.angle_beta   90.00
_cell.angle_gamma   90.00
#
_symmetry.space_group_name_H-M   'P 1'
#
loop_
_entity.id
_entity.type
_entity.pdbx_description
1 polymer ?
#
loop_
_entity_poly.entity_id
_entity_poly.type
_entity_poly.pdbx_seq_one_letter_code
_entity_poly.pdbx_strand_id
1 'polypeptide(L)'
;MIYHKKISFFSLLIIFFNFSSIVSANQSTHKIEILVNDKIITNYDIAQHFAINSILDNINITSENSDFLYNKTVNELVDMKIQQAKINEYDVKIQDDNREYYENYYFQSKRLDKDKVYEIIRSNKLDIDVLKEKINTSIAWEQLTAGLFLHTISISDSEISELLKNDESLSPELAIRILTNRQVQLKSDKYLRDLRAEANIEKR
;
A
#
# COMPACT_ATOMS: atom_id res chain seq x y z
N MET A 1 -34.96 -18.04 -87.89
CA MET A 1 -34.67 -16.64 -87.46
C MET A 1 -34.49 -16.67 -85.91
N ILE A 2 -33.20 -16.81 -85.50
CA ILE A 2 -32.85 -17.10 -84.11
C ILE A 2 -32.20 -15.85 -83.54
N TYR A 3 -32.88 -15.25 -82.51
CA TYR A 3 -32.38 -14.09 -81.83
C TYR A 3 -31.47 -14.55 -80.63
N HIS A 4 -30.18 -14.24 -80.74
CA HIS A 4 -29.23 -14.40 -79.63
C HIS A 4 -29.39 -13.24 -78.65
N LYS A 5 -29.85 -13.53 -77.43
CA LYS A 5 -29.90 -12.61 -76.32
C LYS A 5 -28.50 -12.57 -75.66
N LYS A 6 -27.82 -11.43 -75.80
CA LYS A 6 -26.56 -11.16 -75.10
C LYS A 6 -26.84 -10.93 -73.63
N ILE A 7 -26.34 -11.81 -72.75
CA ILE A 7 -26.34 -11.63 -71.30
C ILE A 7 -25.11 -10.80 -70.97
N SER A 8 -25.34 -9.56 -70.49
CA SER A 8 -24.31 -8.67 -69.97
C SER A 8 -23.92 -9.14 -68.60
N PHE A 9 -22.66 -9.55 -68.41
CA PHE A 9 -22.10 -9.95 -67.15
C PHE A 9 -21.71 -8.69 -66.37
N PHE A 10 -22.58 -8.25 -65.47
CA PHE A 10 -22.30 -7.12 -64.59
C PHE A 10 -21.47 -7.63 -63.43
N SER A 11 -20.15 -7.43 -63.51
CA SER A 11 -19.18 -7.82 -62.49
C SER A 11 -19.40 -6.91 -61.27
N LEU A 12 -20.04 -7.46 -60.19
CA LEU A 12 -20.21 -6.81 -58.92
C LEU A 12 -18.88 -6.85 -58.16
N LEU A 13 -18.10 -5.77 -58.23
CA LEU A 13 -16.87 -5.59 -57.49
C LEU A 13 -17.24 -5.28 -56.02
N ILE A 14 -17.25 -6.28 -55.16
CA ILE A 14 -17.41 -6.11 -53.72
C ILE A 14 -16.10 -5.59 -53.15
N ILE A 15 -16.03 -4.28 -52.90
CA ILE A 15 -14.92 -3.67 -52.14
C ILE A 15 -15.13 -4.01 -50.69
N PHE A 16 -14.36 -5.01 -50.18
CA PHE A 16 -14.22 -5.29 -48.74
C PHE A 16 -13.47 -4.11 -48.13
N PHE A 17 -14.19 -3.17 -47.57
CA PHE A 17 -13.63 -2.14 -46.71
C PHE A 17 -13.27 -2.79 -45.38
N ASN A 18 -12.01 -3.24 -45.25
CA ASN A 18 -11.46 -3.66 -43.99
C ASN A 18 -11.43 -2.44 -43.05
N PHE A 19 -12.47 -2.29 -42.24
CA PHE A 19 -12.47 -1.41 -41.08
C PHE A 19 -11.52 -2.06 -40.04
N SER A 20 -10.23 -1.79 -40.19
CA SER A 20 -9.27 -2.06 -39.11
C SER A 20 -9.64 -1.11 -37.98
N SER A 21 -10.47 -1.60 -37.05
CA SER A 21 -10.68 -0.96 -35.75
C SER A 21 -9.30 -0.86 -35.09
N ILE A 22 -8.72 0.35 -35.16
CA ILE A 22 -7.57 0.70 -34.32
C ILE A 22 -8.14 0.69 -32.90
N VAL A 23 -8.04 -0.47 -32.24
CA VAL A 23 -8.18 -0.56 -30.79
C VAL A 23 -6.96 0.21 -30.26
N SER A 24 -7.15 1.51 -29.99
CA SER A 24 -6.24 2.25 -29.12
C SER A 24 -6.31 1.57 -27.76
N ALA A 25 -5.46 0.58 -27.53
CA ALA A 25 -5.13 0.14 -26.21
C ALA A 25 -4.58 1.39 -25.50
N ASN A 26 -5.39 1.96 -24.62
CA ASN A 26 -4.93 2.95 -23.66
C ASN A 26 -3.97 2.18 -22.72
N GLN A 27 -2.74 1.99 -23.18
CA GLN A 27 -1.65 1.57 -22.32
C GLN A 27 -1.46 2.74 -21.36
N SER A 28 -2.01 2.60 -20.16
CA SER A 28 -1.55 3.41 -19.03
C SER A 28 -0.07 3.11 -18.88
N THR A 29 0.76 3.97 -19.48
CA THR A 29 2.21 3.82 -19.38
C THR A 29 2.58 4.00 -17.92
N HIS A 30 2.96 2.91 -17.26
CA HIS A 30 3.51 2.94 -15.91
C HIS A 30 4.86 3.65 -15.96
N LYS A 31 4.83 4.97 -15.76
CA LYS A 31 6.05 5.77 -15.71
C LYS A 31 6.74 5.55 -14.36
N ILE A 32 8.05 5.33 -14.40
CA ILE A 32 8.86 5.30 -13.18
C ILE A 32 8.98 6.73 -12.66
N GLU A 33 8.57 6.95 -11.42
CA GLU A 33 8.65 8.26 -10.77
C GLU A 33 9.78 8.30 -9.75
N ILE A 34 10.05 7.18 -9.07
CA ILE A 34 11.08 7.11 -8.04
C ILE A 34 11.77 5.76 -8.10
N LEU A 35 13.08 5.77 -7.87
CA LEU A 35 13.89 4.59 -7.61
C LEU A 35 14.38 4.65 -6.16
N VAL A 36 14.14 3.60 -5.40
CA VAL A 36 14.61 3.42 -4.01
C VAL A 36 15.57 2.24 -4.00
N ASN A 37 16.88 2.50 -3.99
CA ASN A 37 17.91 1.50 -4.27
C ASN A 37 17.65 0.83 -5.64
N ASP A 38 17.24 -0.45 -5.62
CA ASP A 38 16.88 -1.26 -6.80
C ASP A 38 15.35 -1.38 -7.00
N LYS A 39 14.53 -0.76 -6.17
CA LYS A 39 13.06 -0.86 -6.20
C LYS A 39 12.43 0.34 -6.89
N ILE A 40 11.47 0.05 -7.76
CA ILE A 40 10.76 1.05 -8.56
C ILE A 40 9.45 1.43 -7.85
N ILE A 41 9.14 2.73 -7.90
CA ILE A 41 7.80 3.28 -7.60
C ILE A 41 7.30 3.96 -8.87
N THR A 42 6.15 3.52 -9.36
CA THR A 42 5.52 4.05 -10.57
C THR A 42 4.43 5.08 -10.23
N ASN A 43 4.03 5.86 -11.24
CA ASN A 43 2.84 6.72 -11.14
C ASN A 43 1.56 5.93 -10.78
N TYR A 44 1.46 4.67 -11.22
CA TYR A 44 0.34 3.79 -10.86
C TYR A 44 0.36 3.46 -9.37
N ASP A 45 1.52 3.06 -8.83
CA ASP A 45 1.67 2.76 -7.40
C ASP A 45 1.27 3.98 -6.56
N ILE A 46 1.74 5.18 -6.94
CA ILE A 46 1.39 6.41 -6.22
C ILE A 46 -0.12 6.66 -6.28
N ALA A 47 -0.76 6.52 -7.44
CA ALA A 47 -2.19 6.77 -7.60
C ALA A 47 -3.03 5.78 -6.76
N GLN A 48 -2.70 4.48 -6.78
CA GLN A 48 -3.38 3.47 -5.99
C GLN A 48 -3.22 3.72 -4.48
N HIS A 49 -2.00 3.93 -4.02
CA HIS A 49 -1.74 4.20 -2.60
C HIS A 49 -2.35 5.52 -2.13
N PHE A 50 -2.38 6.56 -2.97
CA PHE A 50 -3.02 7.83 -2.66
C PHE A 50 -4.52 7.67 -2.39
N ALA A 51 -5.22 6.94 -3.26
CA ALA A 51 -6.64 6.65 -3.08
C ALA A 51 -6.89 5.74 -1.86
N ILE A 52 -6.11 4.67 -1.71
CA ILE A 52 -6.22 3.75 -0.57
C ILE A 52 -5.94 4.47 0.75
N ASN A 53 -4.90 5.30 0.83
CA ASN A 53 -4.57 6.06 2.03
C ASN A 53 -5.70 7.00 2.44
N SER A 54 -6.32 7.70 1.47
CA SER A 54 -7.46 8.59 1.77
C SER A 54 -8.65 7.83 2.35
N ILE A 55 -8.90 6.60 1.89
CA ILE A 55 -9.95 5.72 2.42
C ILE A 55 -9.59 5.27 3.85
N LEU A 56 -8.36 4.79 4.07
CA LEU A 56 -7.91 4.31 5.38
C LEU A 56 -7.83 5.42 6.43
N ASP A 57 -7.45 6.63 6.03
CA ASP A 57 -7.35 7.79 6.92
C ASP A 57 -8.71 8.52 7.03
N ASN A 58 -9.74 8.07 6.29
CA ASN A 58 -11.08 8.71 6.21
C ASN A 58 -10.99 10.22 5.87
N ILE A 59 -10.13 10.55 4.90
CA ILE A 59 -9.86 11.94 4.48
C ILE A 59 -10.48 12.17 3.11
N ASN A 60 -11.29 13.23 2.99
CA ASN A 60 -11.75 13.71 1.70
C ASN A 60 -10.63 14.47 1.00
N ILE A 61 -10.33 14.10 -0.26
CA ILE A 61 -9.35 14.79 -1.08
C ILE A 61 -9.98 16.09 -1.60
N THR A 62 -9.28 17.21 -1.37
CA THR A 62 -9.67 18.56 -1.85
C THR A 62 -8.49 19.20 -2.56
N SER A 63 -8.72 20.29 -3.29
CA SER A 63 -7.62 21.06 -3.91
C SER A 63 -6.63 21.62 -2.88
N GLU A 64 -7.07 21.85 -1.65
CA GLU A 64 -6.24 22.43 -0.58
C GLU A 64 -5.30 21.39 0.07
N ASN A 65 -5.71 20.10 0.13
CA ASN A 65 -4.93 19.07 0.78
C ASN A 65 -4.28 18.06 -0.17
N SER A 66 -4.61 18.09 -1.45
CA SER A 66 -4.14 17.10 -2.43
C SER A 66 -2.62 17.01 -2.51
N ASP A 67 -1.91 18.14 -2.54
CA ASP A 67 -0.45 18.16 -2.64
C ASP A 67 0.22 17.61 -1.36
N PHE A 68 -0.34 17.95 -0.20
CA PHE A 68 0.13 17.39 1.07
C PHE A 68 -0.07 15.88 1.13
N LEU A 69 -1.27 15.39 0.77
CA LEU A 69 -1.60 13.96 0.75
C LEU A 69 -0.77 13.20 -0.28
N TYR A 70 -0.52 13.81 -1.45
CA TYR A 70 0.36 13.23 -2.47
C TYR A 70 1.78 13.05 -1.94
N ASN A 71 2.37 14.09 -1.37
CA ASN A 71 3.71 14.04 -0.81
C ASN A 71 3.81 13.05 0.36
N LYS A 72 2.80 12.99 1.22
CA LYS A 72 2.67 11.98 2.29
C LYS A 72 2.70 10.57 1.70
N THR A 73 1.88 10.30 0.68
CA THR A 73 1.81 9.00 0.00
C THR A 73 3.14 8.60 -0.62
N VAL A 74 3.80 9.53 -1.30
CA VAL A 74 5.14 9.28 -1.89
C VAL A 74 6.15 8.90 -0.82
N ASN A 75 6.17 9.61 0.31
CA ASN A 75 7.07 9.31 1.43
C ASN A 75 6.77 7.93 2.04
N GLU A 76 5.49 7.60 2.25
CA GLU A 76 5.07 6.28 2.75
C GLU A 76 5.46 5.15 1.80
N LEU A 77 5.36 5.35 0.47
CA LEU A 77 5.79 4.36 -0.51
C LEU A 77 7.31 4.13 -0.47
N VAL A 78 8.09 5.21 -0.34
CA VAL A 78 9.55 5.10 -0.16
C VAL A 78 9.87 4.29 1.10
N ASP A 79 9.23 4.62 2.23
CA ASP A 79 9.40 3.92 3.49
C ASP A 79 9.00 2.45 3.36
N MET A 80 7.88 2.17 2.69
CA MET A 80 7.40 0.81 2.44
C MET A 80 8.41 -0.02 1.63
N LYS A 81 9.05 0.56 0.59
CA LYS A 81 10.09 -0.16 -0.18
C LYS A 81 11.33 -0.46 0.66
N ILE A 82 11.72 0.45 1.55
CA ILE A 82 12.84 0.24 2.51
C ILE A 82 12.47 -0.87 3.51
N GLN A 83 11.26 -0.81 4.08
CA GLN A 83 10.76 -1.84 5.00
C GLN A 83 10.74 -3.21 4.34
N GLN A 84 10.19 -3.32 3.13
CA GLN A 84 10.14 -4.57 2.35
C GLN A 84 11.53 -5.15 2.09
N ALA A 85 12.52 -4.31 1.80
CA ALA A 85 13.90 -4.77 1.63
C ALA A 85 14.44 -5.42 2.91
N LYS A 86 14.20 -4.81 4.08
CA LYS A 86 14.64 -5.38 5.37
C LYS A 86 13.82 -6.60 5.79
N ILE A 87 12.51 -6.60 5.59
CA ILE A 87 11.64 -7.78 5.82
C ILE A 87 12.17 -8.99 5.04
N ASN A 88 12.53 -8.78 3.76
CA ASN A 88 13.09 -9.83 2.92
C ASN A 88 14.50 -10.25 3.37
N GLU A 89 15.36 -9.31 3.78
CA GLU A 89 16.72 -9.60 4.30
C GLU A 89 16.69 -10.50 5.54
N TYR A 90 15.71 -10.28 6.43
CA TYR A 90 15.51 -11.06 7.64
C TYR A 90 14.59 -12.28 7.46
N ASP A 91 14.11 -12.55 6.24
CA ASP A 91 13.18 -13.64 5.89
C ASP A 91 11.92 -13.67 6.79
N VAL A 92 11.40 -12.49 7.16
CA VAL A 92 10.19 -12.40 7.99
C VAL A 92 8.97 -12.77 7.16
N LYS A 93 8.26 -13.82 7.58
CA LYS A 93 7.08 -14.35 6.89
C LYS A 93 5.86 -14.35 7.82
N ILE A 94 4.78 -13.77 7.35
CA ILE A 94 3.49 -13.93 8.00
C ILE A 94 2.98 -15.33 7.66
N GLN A 95 2.79 -16.18 8.68
CA GLN A 95 2.24 -17.52 8.51
C GLN A 95 0.79 -17.43 8.02
N ASP A 96 0.42 -18.23 7.04
CA ASP A 96 -0.91 -18.19 6.42
C ASP A 96 -2.03 -18.42 7.43
N ASP A 97 -1.83 -19.30 8.41
CA ASP A 97 -2.81 -19.58 9.48
C ASP A 97 -3.12 -18.37 10.36
N ASN A 98 -2.20 -17.40 10.43
CA ASN A 98 -2.34 -16.20 11.23
C ASN A 98 -2.72 -14.95 10.39
N ARG A 99 -2.77 -15.07 9.07
CA ARG A 99 -3.01 -13.93 8.16
C ARG A 99 -4.30 -13.19 8.47
N GLU A 100 -5.40 -13.92 8.61
CA GLU A 100 -6.70 -13.32 8.92
C GLU A 100 -6.71 -12.63 10.28
N TYR A 101 -6.08 -13.25 11.28
CA TYR A 101 -5.92 -12.63 12.60
C TYR A 101 -5.18 -11.30 12.54
N TYR A 102 -4.04 -11.25 11.85
CA TYR A 102 -3.24 -10.03 11.73
C TYR A 102 -3.94 -8.96 10.89
N GLU A 103 -4.64 -9.36 9.83
CA GLU A 103 -5.43 -8.43 9.04
C GLU A 103 -6.56 -7.80 9.87
N ASN A 104 -7.30 -8.60 10.64
CA ASN A 104 -8.33 -8.11 11.55
C ASN A 104 -7.73 -7.17 12.61
N TYR A 105 -6.57 -7.54 13.18
CA TYR A 105 -5.84 -6.68 14.11
C TYR A 105 -5.47 -5.34 13.48
N TYR A 106 -4.98 -5.32 12.25
CA TYR A 106 -4.66 -4.10 11.53
C TYR A 106 -5.87 -3.15 11.43
N PHE A 107 -7.02 -3.65 11.00
CA PHE A 107 -8.24 -2.84 10.88
C PHE A 107 -8.76 -2.37 12.25
N GLN A 108 -8.74 -3.23 13.26
CA GLN A 108 -9.13 -2.89 14.63
C GLN A 108 -8.22 -1.81 15.24
N SER A 109 -6.90 -1.91 15.05
CA SER A 109 -5.94 -0.92 15.55
C SER A 109 -6.18 0.48 14.98
N LYS A 110 -6.70 0.54 13.75
CA LYS A 110 -7.07 1.78 13.06
C LYS A 110 -8.55 2.20 13.30
N ARG A 111 -9.32 1.40 14.05
CA ARG A 111 -10.75 1.60 14.27
C ARG A 111 -11.55 1.64 12.96
N LEU A 112 -11.15 0.82 11.98
CA LEU A 112 -11.78 0.70 10.68
C LEU A 112 -12.63 -0.58 10.61
N ASP A 113 -13.75 -0.49 9.89
CA ASP A 113 -14.54 -1.63 9.48
C ASP A 113 -13.92 -2.25 8.23
N LYS A 114 -13.40 -3.46 8.37
CA LYS A 114 -12.73 -4.20 7.31
C LYS A 114 -13.60 -4.38 6.08
N ASP A 115 -14.84 -4.86 6.27
CA ASP A 115 -15.74 -5.20 5.15
C ASP A 115 -16.13 -3.94 4.38
N LYS A 116 -16.39 -2.85 5.11
CA LYS A 116 -16.67 -1.55 4.51
C LYS A 116 -15.49 -1.00 3.72
N VAL A 117 -14.27 -1.12 4.23
CA VAL A 117 -13.07 -0.70 3.49
C VAL A 117 -12.93 -1.50 2.20
N TYR A 118 -13.07 -2.82 2.25
CA TYR A 118 -13.01 -3.66 1.06
C TYR A 118 -14.12 -3.34 0.05
N GLU A 119 -15.33 -3.03 0.51
CA GLU A 119 -16.43 -2.59 -0.36
C GLU A 119 -16.08 -1.28 -1.08
N ILE A 120 -15.55 -0.29 -0.36
CA ILE A 120 -15.14 1.00 -0.94
C ILE A 120 -14.01 0.80 -1.96
N ILE A 121 -13.00 -0.03 -1.67
CA ILE A 121 -11.91 -0.35 -2.58
C ILE A 121 -12.46 -0.95 -3.89
N ARG A 122 -13.37 -1.94 -3.81
CA ARG A 122 -13.97 -2.57 -4.99
C ARG A 122 -14.83 -1.60 -5.79
N SER A 123 -15.68 -0.82 -5.13
CA SER A 123 -16.57 0.14 -5.80
C SER A 123 -15.81 1.23 -6.56
N ASN A 124 -14.64 1.62 -6.06
CA ASN A 124 -13.74 2.56 -6.73
C ASN A 124 -12.78 1.91 -7.73
N LYS A 125 -12.89 0.60 -7.98
CA LYS A 125 -12.03 -0.17 -8.90
C LYS A 125 -10.54 -0.07 -8.56
N LEU A 126 -10.23 0.07 -7.27
CA LEU A 126 -8.87 0.07 -6.78
C LEU A 126 -8.35 -1.37 -6.65
N ASP A 127 -7.05 -1.52 -6.74
CA ASP A 127 -6.40 -2.83 -6.64
C ASP A 127 -6.36 -3.30 -5.18
N ILE A 128 -7.06 -4.39 -4.90
CA ILE A 128 -7.10 -5.00 -3.58
C ILE A 128 -5.73 -5.53 -3.16
N ASP A 129 -4.92 -5.99 -4.10
CA ASP A 129 -3.61 -6.55 -3.78
C ASP A 129 -2.64 -5.47 -3.31
N VAL A 130 -2.79 -4.23 -3.77
CA VAL A 130 -2.06 -3.06 -3.22
C VAL A 130 -2.41 -2.82 -1.75
N LEU A 131 -3.72 -2.90 -1.39
CA LEU A 131 -4.13 -2.80 0.01
C LEU A 131 -3.53 -3.93 0.86
N LYS A 132 -3.59 -5.18 0.37
CA LYS A 132 -3.04 -6.35 1.06
C LYS A 132 -1.52 -6.25 1.22
N GLU A 133 -0.80 -5.80 0.18
CA GLU A 133 0.65 -5.56 0.25
C GLU A 133 0.99 -4.54 1.36
N LYS A 134 0.24 -3.44 1.42
CA LYS A 134 0.41 -2.42 2.48
C LYS A 134 0.19 -3.00 3.88
N ILE A 135 -0.89 -3.76 4.07
CA ILE A 135 -1.21 -4.42 5.36
C ILE A 135 -0.10 -5.41 5.73
N ASN A 136 0.26 -6.30 4.80
CA ASN A 136 1.30 -7.31 5.04
C ASN A 136 2.65 -6.68 5.39
N THR A 137 3.04 -5.62 4.68
CA THR A 137 4.28 -4.89 4.97
C THR A 137 4.25 -4.28 6.37
N SER A 138 3.13 -3.67 6.77
CA SER A 138 2.97 -3.09 8.11
C SER A 138 3.13 -4.15 9.19
N ILE A 139 2.44 -5.28 9.06
CA ILE A 139 2.48 -6.40 10.03
C ILE A 139 3.88 -7.01 10.11
N ALA A 140 4.49 -7.32 8.97
CA ALA A 140 5.82 -7.90 8.92
C ALA A 140 6.88 -6.95 9.49
N TRP A 141 6.74 -5.65 9.28
CA TRP A 141 7.61 -4.63 9.86
C TRP A 141 7.47 -4.57 11.39
N GLU A 142 6.25 -4.61 11.92
CA GLU A 142 6.01 -4.68 13.36
C GLU A 142 6.66 -5.95 13.96
N GLN A 143 6.50 -7.11 13.32
CA GLN A 143 7.12 -8.37 13.78
C GLN A 143 8.65 -8.29 13.75
N LEU A 144 9.23 -7.76 12.67
CA LEU A 144 10.67 -7.57 12.54
C LEU A 144 11.22 -6.68 13.67
N THR A 145 10.62 -5.50 13.84
CA THR A 145 11.11 -4.51 14.80
C THR A 145 10.87 -4.94 16.25
N ALA A 146 9.76 -5.64 16.52
CA ALA A 146 9.56 -6.30 17.81
C ALA A 146 10.64 -7.35 18.09
N GLY A 147 10.96 -8.21 17.12
CA GLY A 147 12.02 -9.20 17.24
C GLY A 147 13.39 -8.58 17.50
N LEU A 148 13.70 -7.46 16.82
CA LEU A 148 14.99 -6.77 16.98
C LEU A 148 15.11 -6.03 18.31
N PHE A 149 14.03 -5.43 18.81
CA PHE A 149 14.15 -4.44 19.87
C PHE A 149 13.53 -4.84 21.21
N LEU A 150 12.56 -5.76 21.23
CA LEU A 150 11.85 -6.12 22.47
C LEU A 150 12.78 -6.50 23.63
N HIS A 151 13.81 -7.29 23.33
CA HIS A 151 14.78 -7.73 24.33
C HIS A 151 15.74 -6.62 24.83
N THR A 152 15.75 -5.46 24.17
CA THR A 152 16.58 -4.30 24.52
C THR A 152 15.84 -3.25 25.34
N ILE A 153 14.56 -3.51 25.64
CA ILE A 153 13.70 -2.56 26.36
C ILE A 153 13.73 -2.87 27.86
N SER A 154 13.89 -1.83 28.64
CA SER A 154 13.73 -1.86 30.09
C SER A 154 12.81 -0.72 30.49
N ILE A 155 11.75 -1.04 31.22
CA ILE A 155 10.80 -0.08 31.73
C ILE A 155 11.08 0.09 33.23
N SER A 156 11.22 1.33 33.68
CA SER A 156 11.47 1.64 35.08
C SER A 156 10.18 1.70 35.90
N ASP A 157 10.26 1.41 37.19
CA ASP A 157 9.13 1.54 38.11
C ASP A 157 8.56 2.98 38.16
N SER A 158 9.42 3.98 37.94
CA SER A 158 8.98 5.38 37.88
C SER A 158 8.10 5.65 36.66
N GLU A 159 8.42 5.12 35.48
CA GLU A 159 7.61 5.25 34.27
C GLU A 159 6.25 4.56 34.44
N ILE A 160 6.24 3.37 35.04
CA ILE A 160 5.00 2.64 35.35
C ILE A 160 4.13 3.46 36.31
N SER A 161 4.73 3.95 37.41
CA SER A 161 4.01 4.74 38.43
C SER A 161 3.47 6.04 37.87
N GLU A 162 4.20 6.72 36.99
CA GLU A 162 3.75 7.92 36.29
C GLU A 162 2.55 7.64 35.38
N LEU A 163 2.61 6.56 34.59
CA LEU A 163 1.50 6.21 33.71
C LEU A 163 0.24 5.84 34.50
N LEU A 164 0.37 5.06 35.58
CA LEU A 164 -0.74 4.68 36.45
C LEU A 164 -1.37 5.90 37.18
N LYS A 165 -0.55 6.89 37.55
CA LYS A 165 -1.04 8.14 38.16
C LYS A 165 -1.86 8.98 37.19
N ASN A 166 -1.51 8.92 35.87
CA ASN A 166 -2.21 9.66 34.82
C ASN A 166 -3.48 8.94 34.34
N ASP A 167 -3.57 7.62 34.55
CA ASP A 167 -4.74 6.81 34.21
C ASP A 167 -4.92 5.69 35.25
N GLU A 168 -5.75 5.96 36.27
CA GLU A 168 -6.03 5.03 37.36
C GLU A 168 -6.82 3.78 36.92
N SER A 169 -7.33 3.74 35.68
CA SER A 169 -8.05 2.58 35.14
C SER A 169 -7.12 1.48 34.66
N LEU A 170 -5.81 1.76 34.53
CA LEU A 170 -4.83 0.81 34.03
C LEU A 170 -4.35 -0.16 35.13
N SER A 171 -4.18 -1.44 34.77
CA SER A 171 -3.40 -2.35 35.60
C SER A 171 -1.90 -2.15 35.37
N PRO A 172 -1.03 -2.51 36.36
CA PRO A 172 0.41 -2.44 36.19
C PRO A 172 0.91 -3.22 34.97
N GLU A 173 0.35 -4.39 34.69
CA GLU A 173 0.71 -5.23 33.53
C GLU A 173 0.36 -4.54 32.22
N LEU A 174 -0.82 -3.86 32.17
CA LEU A 174 -1.24 -3.09 31.01
C LEU A 174 -0.34 -1.87 30.80
N ALA A 175 0.03 -1.17 31.89
CA ALA A 175 0.96 -0.06 31.85
C ALA A 175 2.34 -0.48 31.31
N ILE A 176 2.89 -1.59 31.80
CA ILE A 176 4.15 -2.14 31.28
C ILE A 176 4.06 -2.45 29.78
N ARG A 177 2.95 -3.08 29.34
CA ARG A 177 2.74 -3.40 27.93
C ARG A 177 2.66 -2.15 27.05
N ILE A 178 1.94 -1.12 27.49
CA ILE A 178 1.82 0.15 26.77
C ILE A 178 3.20 0.82 26.64
N LEU A 179 3.97 0.90 27.74
CA LEU A 179 5.30 1.50 27.74
C LEU A 179 6.26 0.72 26.86
N THR A 180 6.25 -0.61 26.94
CA THR A 180 7.06 -1.50 26.10
C THR A 180 6.76 -1.26 24.62
N ASN A 181 5.49 -1.29 24.23
CA ASN A 181 5.08 -1.05 22.84
C ASN A 181 5.50 0.34 22.35
N ARG A 182 5.37 1.37 23.21
CA ARG A 182 5.84 2.73 22.90
C ARG A 182 7.35 2.76 22.64
N GLN A 183 8.14 2.09 23.47
CA GLN A 183 9.59 2.02 23.30
C GLN A 183 9.99 1.25 22.04
N VAL A 184 9.31 0.13 21.72
CA VAL A 184 9.49 -0.59 20.45
C VAL A 184 9.21 0.32 19.28
N GLN A 185 8.10 1.05 19.30
CA GLN A 185 7.73 1.97 18.22
C GLN A 185 8.78 3.08 18.02
N LEU A 186 9.25 3.70 19.10
CA LEU A 186 10.29 4.74 19.02
C LEU A 186 11.59 4.20 18.39
N LYS A 187 12.00 2.97 18.75
CA LYS A 187 13.18 2.31 18.16
C LYS A 187 12.92 1.95 16.70
N SER A 188 11.74 1.46 16.36
CA SER A 188 11.31 1.15 14.99
C SER A 188 11.36 2.40 14.09
N ASP A 189 10.81 3.53 14.58
CA ASP A 189 10.82 4.79 13.84
C ASP A 189 12.23 5.33 13.64
N LYS A 190 13.08 5.20 14.67
CA LYS A 190 14.49 5.57 14.54
C LYS A 190 15.18 4.68 13.51
N TYR A 191 14.99 3.38 13.59
CA TYR A 191 15.59 2.42 12.66
C TYR A 191 15.17 2.70 11.20
N LEU A 192 13.90 2.96 10.96
CA LEU A 192 13.42 3.33 9.62
C LEU A 192 14.05 4.63 9.12
N ARG A 193 14.17 5.65 9.98
CA ARG A 193 14.86 6.92 9.60
C ARG A 193 16.33 6.67 9.25
N ASP A 194 17.03 5.86 10.02
CA ASP A 194 18.44 5.53 9.77
C ASP A 194 18.59 4.80 8.43
N LEU A 195 17.75 3.78 8.16
CA LEU A 195 17.71 3.07 6.87
C LEU A 195 17.38 3.98 5.70
N ARG A 196 16.46 4.94 5.89
CA ARG A 196 16.09 5.91 4.86
C ARG A 196 17.25 6.87 4.53
N ALA A 197 18.04 7.24 5.54
CA ALA A 197 19.23 8.09 5.35
C ALA A 197 20.34 7.38 4.56
N GLU A 198 20.40 6.05 4.62
CA GLU A 198 21.36 5.21 3.89
C GLU A 198 20.87 4.83 2.49
N ALA A 199 19.58 4.96 2.21
CA ALA A 199 18.99 4.55 0.94
C ALA A 199 19.30 5.55 -0.18
N ASN A 200 19.60 5.03 -1.38
CA ASN A 200 19.67 5.84 -2.58
C ASN A 200 18.25 6.06 -3.14
N ILE A 201 17.78 7.32 -3.09
CA ILE A 201 16.44 7.70 -3.53
C ILE A 201 16.55 8.69 -4.68
N GLU A 202 16.17 8.26 -5.89
CA GLU A 202 16.24 9.05 -7.12
C GLU A 202 14.82 9.35 -7.64
N LYS A 203 14.48 10.62 -7.81
CA LYS A 203 13.27 11.06 -8.54
C LYS A 203 13.56 11.15 -10.02
N ARG A 204 12.63 10.69 -10.87
CA ARG A 204 12.76 10.62 -12.34
C ARG A 204 11.66 11.40 -13.06
#